data_c592eb32318accc540084487ed7e1451
#
_entry.id   c592eb32318accc540084487ed7e1451
#
_cell.length_a   1.000
_cell.length_b   1.000
_cell.length_c   1.000
_cell.angle_alpha   90.00
_cell.angle_beta   90.00
_cell.angle_gamma   90.00
#
_symmetry.space_group_name_H-M   'P 1'
#
loop_
_entity.id
_entity.type
_entity.pdbx_description
1 polymer ?
#
loop_
_entity_poly.entity_id
_entity_poly.type
_entity_poly.pdbx_seq_one_letter_code
_entity_poly.pdbx_strand_id
1 'polypeptide(L)'
;MLSEHKKHRTKYHSHGQMSESFLTAVFLSLSGGLQDAYTYVYRGKVFANAQTGNIVLLSQNIYEQNWTTALHYFVPLLSFVLGVAIAEWIRQSFQTWQAIHWRQIVLLSEILLLFAVGFLPEDLNMLANAVVSFSCAMQVQAFRKMTGYAFASTMCIGNMRSGMEALFLYLRTHDRGTLKKSLCYWKIIFLFGFGAGIGGHFVYVFGAKTIWFSCALLLVGFFLMFIKEEIEEHEEMHEQLQGIAGK
;
A
#
# COMPACT_ATOMS: atom_id res chain seq x y z
N MET A 1 -28.73 43.93 23.71
CA MET A 1 -27.31 43.89 23.24
C MET A 1 -26.84 42.45 23.30
N LEU A 2 -27.05 41.70 22.26
CA LEU A 2 -26.59 40.31 22.10
C LEU A 2 -25.59 40.32 20.95
N SER A 3 -24.30 40.10 21.26
CA SER A 3 -23.22 40.08 20.30
C SER A 3 -23.26 38.75 19.52
N GLU A 4 -23.49 38.84 18.23
CA GLU A 4 -23.34 37.75 17.28
C GLU A 4 -21.88 37.32 17.17
N HIS A 5 -21.54 36.15 17.75
CA HIS A 5 -20.33 35.46 17.41
C HIS A 5 -20.48 34.77 16.04
N LYS A 6 -20.06 35.45 14.98
CA LYS A 6 -19.80 34.83 13.67
C LYS A 6 -18.73 33.77 13.82
N LYS A 7 -19.13 32.48 13.90
CA LYS A 7 -18.26 31.35 13.69
C LYS A 7 -17.75 31.37 12.23
N HIS A 8 -16.55 31.84 12.01
CA HIS A 8 -15.81 31.55 10.78
C HIS A 8 -15.62 30.04 10.70
N ARG A 9 -16.49 29.37 9.97
CA ARG A 9 -16.28 28.02 9.47
C ARG A 9 -15.26 28.13 8.34
N THR A 10 -13.99 27.99 8.65
CA THR A 10 -12.97 27.67 7.65
C THR A 10 -13.37 26.36 6.98
N LYS A 11 -13.83 26.45 5.74
CA LYS A 11 -13.98 25.31 4.84
C LYS A 11 -12.57 24.77 4.59
N TYR A 12 -12.15 23.80 5.37
CA TYR A 12 -11.04 22.96 4.98
C TYR A 12 -11.47 22.18 3.72
N HIS A 13 -11.12 22.69 2.56
CA HIS A 13 -11.05 21.88 1.36
C HIS A 13 -9.91 20.89 1.61
N SER A 14 -10.24 19.67 2.00
CA SER A 14 -9.29 18.58 2.00
C SER A 14 -8.95 18.27 0.54
N HIS A 15 -7.99 18.97 -0.04
CA HIS A 15 -7.34 18.50 -1.24
C HIS A 15 -6.62 17.20 -0.86
N GLY A 16 -7.04 16.09 -1.44
CA GLY A 16 -6.54 14.76 -1.08
C GLY A 16 -5.04 14.69 -1.37
N GLN A 17 -4.25 14.43 -0.34
CA GLN A 17 -2.81 14.22 -0.47
C GLN A 17 -2.50 13.22 -1.59
N MET A 18 -1.45 13.44 -2.39
CA MET A 18 -1.11 12.56 -3.51
C MET A 18 -0.76 11.14 -3.09
N SER A 19 -0.30 10.95 -1.85
CA SER A 19 -0.19 9.64 -1.23
C SER A 19 -1.53 8.88 -1.13
N GLU A 20 -2.65 9.58 -1.27
CA GLU A 20 -4.01 9.03 -1.33
C GLU A 20 -4.58 9.05 -2.76
N SER A 21 -3.77 9.35 -3.79
CA SER A 21 -4.22 9.37 -5.18
C SER A 21 -4.45 7.98 -5.72
N PHE A 22 -5.36 7.88 -6.70
CA PHE A 22 -5.57 6.63 -7.43
C PHE A 22 -4.32 6.17 -8.16
N LEU A 23 -3.52 7.09 -8.70
CA LEU A 23 -2.31 6.77 -9.45
C LEU A 23 -1.24 6.11 -8.56
N THR A 24 -1.01 6.63 -7.35
CA THR A 24 -0.13 5.97 -6.37
C THR A 24 -0.64 4.57 -6.03
N ALA A 25 -1.96 4.42 -5.79
CA ALA A 25 -2.56 3.12 -5.50
C ALA A 25 -2.38 2.09 -6.65
N VAL A 26 -2.35 2.54 -7.91
CA VAL A 26 -2.05 1.68 -9.08
C VAL A 26 -0.69 1.01 -8.93
N PHE A 27 0.36 1.79 -8.68
CA PHE A 27 1.72 1.26 -8.57
C PHE A 27 1.91 0.40 -7.32
N LEU A 28 1.31 0.78 -6.20
CA LEU A 28 1.34 -0.01 -4.97
C LEU A 28 0.64 -1.37 -5.16
N SER A 29 -0.49 -1.40 -5.86
CA SER A 29 -1.23 -2.65 -6.07
C SER A 29 -0.54 -3.58 -7.08
N LEU A 30 0.01 -3.04 -8.17
CA LEU A 30 0.83 -3.81 -9.10
C LEU A 30 2.04 -4.43 -8.40
N SER A 31 2.74 -3.62 -7.60
CA SER A 31 3.88 -4.05 -6.79
C SER A 31 3.49 -5.14 -5.80
N GLY A 32 2.38 -4.95 -5.05
CA GLY A 32 1.91 -5.92 -4.08
C GLY A 32 1.55 -7.28 -4.68
N GLY A 33 0.90 -7.28 -5.86
CA GLY A 33 0.62 -8.52 -6.60
C GLY A 33 1.90 -9.22 -7.06
N LEU A 34 2.87 -8.46 -7.58
CA LEU A 34 4.16 -8.98 -7.99
C LEU A 34 4.93 -9.59 -6.80
N GLN A 35 4.92 -8.94 -5.64
CA GLN A 35 5.56 -9.42 -4.41
C GLN A 35 4.95 -10.74 -3.93
N ASP A 36 3.62 -10.88 -3.95
CA ASP A 36 2.94 -12.12 -3.58
C ASP A 36 3.26 -13.27 -4.54
N ALA A 37 3.26 -13.00 -5.85
CA ALA A 37 3.65 -14.00 -6.84
C ALA A 37 5.11 -14.41 -6.69
N TYR A 38 6.02 -13.46 -6.47
CA TYR A 38 7.43 -13.70 -6.24
C TYR A 38 7.68 -14.59 -5.02
N THR A 39 7.10 -14.27 -3.87
CA THR A 39 7.31 -15.06 -2.66
C THR A 39 6.66 -16.44 -2.78
N TYR A 40 5.51 -16.54 -3.40
CA TYR A 40 4.81 -17.82 -3.57
C TYR A 40 5.51 -18.73 -4.59
N VAL A 41 5.93 -18.20 -5.74
CA VAL A 41 6.50 -19.03 -6.82
C VAL A 41 7.98 -19.32 -6.58
N TYR A 42 8.76 -18.33 -6.12
CA TYR A 42 10.21 -18.44 -6.00
C TYR A 42 10.71 -18.72 -4.59
N ARG A 43 10.06 -18.16 -3.55
CA ARG A 43 10.58 -18.21 -2.17
C ARG A 43 9.90 -19.25 -1.28
N GLY A 44 9.36 -20.33 -1.85
CA GLY A 44 8.90 -21.49 -1.08
C GLY A 44 7.43 -21.43 -0.63
N LYS A 45 6.52 -20.94 -1.49
CA LYS A 45 5.07 -21.03 -1.33
C LYS A 45 4.49 -20.24 -0.14
N VAL A 46 5.14 -19.12 0.23
CA VAL A 46 4.66 -18.19 1.25
C VAL A 46 4.02 -16.98 0.56
N PHE A 47 2.89 -16.51 1.06
CA PHE A 47 2.32 -15.23 0.64
C PHE A 47 2.87 -14.10 1.51
N ALA A 48 3.42 -13.05 0.90
CA ALA A 48 3.90 -11.89 1.64
C ALA A 48 2.77 -11.05 2.23
N ASN A 49 1.66 -10.91 1.50
CA ASN A 49 0.50 -10.10 1.87
C ASN A 49 -0.70 -10.92 2.38
N ALA A 50 -0.94 -12.10 1.80
CA ALA A 50 -2.13 -12.91 2.11
C ALA A 50 -1.92 -13.76 3.37
N GLN A 51 -1.77 -13.10 4.52
CA GLN A 51 -1.44 -13.73 5.80
C GLN A 51 -2.47 -14.77 6.28
N THR A 52 -3.73 -14.67 5.85
CA THR A 52 -4.75 -15.69 6.15
C THR A 52 -4.34 -17.07 5.61
N GLY A 53 -3.75 -17.13 4.41
CA GLY A 53 -3.21 -18.38 3.86
C GLY A 53 -2.06 -18.93 4.70
N ASN A 54 -1.14 -18.07 5.13
CA ASN A 54 -0.02 -18.45 5.98
C ASN A 54 -0.49 -18.97 7.35
N ILE A 55 -1.54 -18.39 7.95
CA ILE A 55 -2.14 -18.88 9.21
C ILE A 55 -2.70 -20.29 9.04
N VAL A 56 -3.41 -20.55 7.93
CA VAL A 56 -3.96 -21.90 7.66
C VAL A 56 -2.84 -22.93 7.53
N LEU A 57 -1.82 -22.60 6.72
CA LEU A 57 -0.69 -23.50 6.47
C LEU A 57 0.18 -23.70 7.73
N LEU A 58 0.37 -22.65 8.53
CA LEU A 58 0.99 -22.76 9.86
C LEU A 58 0.24 -23.74 10.76
N SER A 59 -1.08 -23.57 10.89
CA SER A 59 -1.91 -24.38 11.77
C SER A 59 -1.91 -25.85 11.34
N GLN A 60 -1.99 -26.12 10.03
CA GLN A 60 -1.91 -27.47 9.49
C GLN A 60 -0.57 -28.12 9.83
N ASN A 61 0.55 -27.44 9.61
CA ASN A 61 1.89 -27.97 9.87
C ASN A 61 2.16 -28.20 11.38
N ILE A 62 1.58 -27.38 12.26
CA ILE A 62 1.62 -27.61 13.72
C ILE A 62 0.87 -28.90 14.06
N TYR A 63 -0.32 -29.12 13.50
CA TYR A 63 -1.10 -30.32 13.73
C TYR A 63 -0.39 -31.59 13.24
N GLU A 64 0.27 -31.48 12.11
CA GLU A 64 1.09 -32.58 11.52
C GLU A 64 2.48 -32.74 12.20
N GLN A 65 2.78 -31.95 13.23
CA GLN A 65 4.06 -31.92 13.95
C GLN A 65 5.29 -31.58 13.04
N ASN A 66 5.04 -30.92 11.93
CA ASN A 66 6.08 -30.48 11.00
C ASN A 66 6.59 -29.08 11.38
N TRP A 67 7.36 -29.02 12.44
CA TRP A 67 7.82 -27.76 13.06
C TRP A 67 8.68 -26.90 12.14
N THR A 68 9.48 -27.51 11.29
CA THR A 68 10.32 -26.77 10.33
C THR A 68 9.47 -25.99 9.34
N THR A 69 8.45 -26.63 8.77
CA THR A 69 7.53 -25.97 7.83
C THR A 69 6.59 -25.00 8.56
N ALA A 70 6.19 -25.31 9.81
CA ALA A 70 5.43 -24.37 10.63
C ALA A 70 6.20 -23.04 10.84
N LEU A 71 7.51 -23.12 11.17
CA LEU A 71 8.34 -21.91 11.30
C LEU A 71 8.45 -21.13 10.00
N HIS A 72 8.45 -21.80 8.86
CA HIS A 72 8.49 -21.17 7.54
C HIS A 72 7.30 -20.24 7.29
N TYR A 73 6.12 -20.53 7.85
CA TYR A 73 4.92 -19.67 7.79
C TYR A 73 4.82 -18.72 8.98
N PHE A 74 5.32 -19.10 10.15
CA PHE A 74 5.27 -18.29 11.35
C PHE A 74 6.13 -17.02 11.26
N VAL A 75 7.37 -17.16 10.75
CA VAL A 75 8.33 -16.05 10.66
C VAL A 75 7.82 -14.91 9.79
N PRO A 76 7.30 -15.11 8.56
CA PRO A 76 6.68 -14.04 7.77
C PRO A 76 5.47 -13.39 8.45
N LEU A 77 4.65 -14.17 9.14
CA LEU A 77 3.50 -13.67 9.88
C LEU A 77 3.92 -12.73 11.02
N LEU A 78 4.91 -13.14 11.81
CA LEU A 78 5.48 -12.30 12.86
C LEU A 78 6.12 -11.03 12.27
N SER A 79 6.84 -11.16 11.16
CA SER A 79 7.46 -10.04 10.44
C SER A 79 6.42 -9.04 9.94
N PHE A 80 5.27 -9.52 9.45
CA PHE A 80 4.15 -8.67 9.07
C PHE A 80 3.63 -7.84 10.26
N VAL A 81 3.41 -8.46 11.41
CA VAL A 81 2.96 -7.76 12.63
C VAL A 81 3.98 -6.68 13.05
N LEU A 82 5.27 -7.02 13.01
CA LEU A 82 6.35 -6.06 13.31
C LEU A 82 6.38 -4.91 12.29
N GLY A 83 6.16 -5.18 11.01
CA GLY A 83 6.08 -4.16 9.96
C GLY A 83 4.96 -3.16 10.20
N VAL A 84 3.77 -3.63 10.60
CA VAL A 84 2.65 -2.75 11.00
C VAL A 84 3.06 -1.87 12.19
N ALA A 85 3.69 -2.46 13.22
CA ALA A 85 4.12 -1.73 14.42
C ALA A 85 5.16 -0.65 14.11
N ILE A 86 6.16 -0.97 13.28
CA ILE A 86 7.21 -0.03 12.87
C ILE A 86 6.63 1.10 12.00
N ALA A 87 5.74 0.80 11.04
CA ALA A 87 5.10 1.83 10.25
C ALA A 87 4.24 2.78 11.10
N GLU A 88 3.56 2.26 12.12
CA GLU A 88 2.79 3.08 13.05
C GLU A 88 3.71 3.95 13.91
N TRP A 89 4.85 3.41 14.36
CA TRP A 89 5.87 4.17 15.09
C TRP A 89 6.45 5.29 14.21
N ILE A 90 6.80 5.00 12.95
CA ILE A 90 7.27 6.02 11.99
C ILE A 90 6.20 7.11 11.82
N ARG A 91 4.93 6.74 11.66
CA ARG A 91 3.83 7.69 11.56
C ARG A 91 3.77 8.63 12.75
N GLN A 92 3.81 8.09 13.98
CA GLN A 92 3.73 8.88 15.21
C GLN A 92 4.93 9.79 15.40
N SER A 93 6.13 9.34 15.00
CA SER A 93 7.38 10.08 15.18
C SER A 93 7.58 11.18 14.13
N PHE A 94 7.14 10.97 12.89
CA PHE A 94 7.47 11.82 11.75
C PHE A 94 6.27 12.51 11.09
N GLN A 95 5.02 12.33 11.59
CA GLN A 95 3.84 12.94 10.99
C GLN A 95 3.83 14.47 10.98
N THR A 96 4.63 15.11 11.83
CA THR A 96 4.75 16.57 11.94
C THR A 96 5.96 17.15 11.21
N TRP A 97 6.81 16.31 10.60
CA TRP A 97 7.96 16.76 9.85
C TRP A 97 7.52 17.42 8.55
N GLN A 98 8.07 18.62 8.27
CA GLN A 98 7.76 19.40 7.06
C GLN A 98 8.67 19.04 5.87
N ALA A 99 9.87 18.52 6.12
CA ALA A 99 10.87 18.28 5.07
C ALA A 99 10.61 17.02 4.22
N ILE A 100 10.07 15.96 4.83
CA ILE A 100 9.77 14.68 4.14
C ILE A 100 8.52 14.11 4.78
N HIS A 101 7.53 13.77 3.97
CA HIS A 101 6.32 13.14 4.46
C HIS A 101 6.61 11.71 4.96
N TRP A 102 6.10 11.34 6.13
CA TRP A 102 6.37 10.03 6.76
C TRP A 102 6.08 8.82 5.84
N ARG A 103 5.09 8.92 4.93
CA ARG A 103 4.78 7.87 3.96
C ARG A 103 5.90 7.68 2.94
N GLN A 104 6.64 8.73 2.60
CA GLN A 104 7.81 8.65 1.71
C GLN A 104 8.95 7.90 2.41
N ILE A 105 9.14 8.11 3.73
CA ILE A 105 10.11 7.36 4.53
C ILE A 105 9.77 5.87 4.49
N VAL A 106 8.50 5.51 4.72
CA VAL A 106 8.04 4.12 4.66
C VAL A 106 8.29 3.52 3.28
N LEU A 107 7.90 4.22 2.20
CA LEU A 107 8.05 3.70 0.85
C LEU A 107 9.52 3.56 0.43
N LEU A 108 10.39 4.51 0.83
CA LEU A 108 11.83 4.40 0.60
C LEU A 108 12.44 3.22 1.36
N SER A 109 12.04 3.02 2.63
CA SER A 109 12.49 1.87 3.42
C SER A 109 12.07 0.55 2.77
N GLU A 110 10.85 0.45 2.26
CA GLU A 110 10.36 -0.70 1.51
C GLU A 110 11.22 -0.97 0.27
N ILE A 111 11.48 0.05 -0.55
CA ILE A 111 12.31 -0.07 -1.77
C ILE A 111 13.70 -0.61 -1.43
N LEU A 112 14.35 -0.08 -0.39
CA LEU A 112 15.69 -0.51 0.03
C LEU A 112 15.69 -1.96 0.52
N LEU A 113 14.70 -2.36 1.31
CA LEU A 113 14.54 -3.71 1.81
C LEU A 113 14.30 -4.71 0.66
N LEU A 114 13.40 -4.41 -0.26
CA LEU A 114 13.11 -5.25 -1.41
C LEU A 114 14.30 -5.32 -2.37
N PHE A 115 15.05 -4.24 -2.54
CA PHE A 115 16.27 -4.23 -3.33
C PHE A 115 17.31 -5.21 -2.76
N ALA A 116 17.50 -5.19 -1.43
CA ALA A 116 18.38 -6.14 -0.74
C ALA A 116 17.92 -7.60 -0.90
N VAL A 117 16.60 -7.86 -0.88
CA VAL A 117 16.03 -9.22 -1.09
C VAL A 117 16.44 -9.81 -2.43
N GLY A 118 16.60 -9.00 -3.47
CA GLY A 118 17.03 -9.45 -4.80
C GLY A 118 18.43 -10.07 -4.86
N PHE A 119 19.27 -9.87 -3.84
CA PHE A 119 20.59 -10.47 -3.70
C PHE A 119 20.60 -11.72 -2.82
N LEU A 120 19.51 -12.04 -2.11
CA LEU A 120 19.48 -13.18 -1.22
C LEU A 120 19.40 -14.49 -2.01
N PRO A 121 20.27 -15.48 -1.71
CA PRO A 121 20.21 -16.81 -2.32
C PRO A 121 18.98 -17.57 -1.81
N GLU A 122 18.67 -18.69 -2.46
CA GLU A 122 17.49 -19.52 -2.12
C GLU A 122 17.58 -20.16 -0.74
N ASP A 123 18.77 -20.43 -0.24
CA ASP A 123 18.97 -20.95 1.12
C ASP A 123 18.45 -19.99 2.20
N LEU A 124 18.32 -18.72 1.87
CA LEU A 124 17.77 -17.66 2.74
C LEU A 124 16.31 -17.31 2.44
N ASN A 125 15.55 -18.23 1.85
CA ASN A 125 14.14 -17.98 1.51
C ASN A 125 13.28 -17.55 2.70
N MET A 126 13.53 -18.12 3.89
CA MET A 126 12.79 -17.70 5.10
C MET A 126 13.08 -16.24 5.45
N LEU A 127 14.33 -15.79 5.37
CA LEU A 127 14.70 -14.39 5.59
C LEU A 127 14.08 -13.49 4.49
N ALA A 128 14.16 -13.90 3.22
CA ALA A 128 13.56 -13.16 2.11
C ALA A 128 12.06 -12.95 2.32
N ASN A 129 11.33 -14.02 2.66
CA ASN A 129 9.90 -13.95 2.96
C ASN A 129 9.59 -13.05 4.17
N ALA A 130 10.40 -13.12 5.22
CA ALA A 130 10.28 -12.25 6.39
C ALA A 130 10.41 -10.76 6.02
N VAL A 131 11.44 -10.41 5.23
CA VAL A 131 11.70 -9.04 4.80
C VAL A 131 10.59 -8.53 3.87
N VAL A 132 10.15 -9.34 2.89
CA VAL A 132 9.05 -8.95 1.99
C VAL A 132 7.75 -8.77 2.76
N SER A 133 7.39 -9.69 3.68
CA SER A 133 6.19 -9.56 4.51
C SER A 133 6.23 -8.34 5.42
N PHE A 134 7.39 -8.04 6.01
CA PHE A 134 7.60 -6.83 6.80
C PHE A 134 7.38 -5.56 5.96
N SER A 135 7.98 -5.50 4.76
CA SER A 135 7.85 -4.37 3.83
C SER A 135 6.40 -4.17 3.37
N CYS A 136 5.72 -5.25 2.99
CA CYS A 136 4.30 -5.23 2.62
C CYS A 136 3.42 -4.68 3.75
N ALA A 137 3.69 -5.10 4.99
CA ALA A 137 2.95 -4.63 6.16
C ALA A 137 3.13 -3.13 6.39
N MET A 138 4.35 -2.60 6.20
CA MET A 138 4.62 -1.17 6.27
C MET A 138 3.83 -0.41 5.21
N GLN A 139 3.78 -0.89 3.97
CA GLN A 139 3.00 -0.31 2.87
C GLN A 139 1.51 -0.28 3.21
N VAL A 140 0.93 -1.40 3.64
CA VAL A 140 -0.49 -1.51 4.00
C VAL A 140 -0.85 -0.54 5.13
N GLN A 141 0.00 -0.41 6.14
CA GLN A 141 -0.23 0.49 7.27
C GLN A 141 -0.11 1.97 6.85
N ALA A 142 0.81 2.31 5.96
CA ALA A 142 1.02 3.69 5.51
C ALA A 142 -0.06 4.16 4.53
N PHE A 143 -0.52 3.29 3.63
CA PHE A 143 -1.43 3.64 2.53
C PHE A 143 -2.81 3.04 2.73
N ARG A 144 -3.55 3.51 3.75
CA ARG A 144 -4.89 3.02 4.12
C ARG A 144 -6.05 3.71 3.42
N LYS A 145 -5.78 4.77 2.66
CA LYS A 145 -6.81 5.54 1.95
C LYS A 145 -6.41 5.77 0.50
N MET A 146 -7.40 5.78 -0.37
CA MET A 146 -7.29 6.11 -1.79
C MET A 146 -8.46 7.01 -2.15
N THR A 147 -8.18 8.21 -2.67
CA THR A 147 -9.21 9.22 -3.02
C THR A 147 -10.26 9.44 -1.92
N GLY A 148 -9.81 9.41 -0.65
CA GLY A 148 -10.68 9.54 0.54
C GLY A 148 -11.43 8.27 0.96
N TYR A 149 -11.29 7.15 0.23
CA TYR A 149 -11.92 5.86 0.57
C TYR A 149 -10.94 4.94 1.30
N ALA A 150 -11.44 4.17 2.27
CA ALA A 150 -10.66 3.10 2.89
C ALA A 150 -10.20 2.10 1.83
N PHE A 151 -8.91 1.79 1.82
CA PHE A 151 -8.26 1.02 0.77
C PHE A 151 -7.14 0.18 1.36
N ALA A 152 -6.87 -0.96 0.75
CA ALA A 152 -5.65 -1.72 1.01
C ALA A 152 -5.07 -2.19 -0.32
N SER A 153 -3.82 -1.80 -0.64
CA SER A 153 -3.16 -2.10 -1.92
C SER A 153 -3.05 -3.60 -2.21
N THR A 154 -3.02 -4.41 -1.16
CA THR A 154 -2.72 -5.85 -1.23
C THR A 154 -3.83 -6.75 -0.66
N MET A 155 -4.91 -6.17 -0.10
CA MET A 155 -6.02 -6.93 0.50
C MET A 155 -7.23 -6.97 -0.43
N CYS A 156 -7.25 -7.92 -1.37
CA CYS A 156 -8.33 -8.05 -2.35
C CYS A 156 -9.72 -8.27 -1.72
N ILE A 157 -9.84 -9.05 -0.63
CA ILE A 157 -11.13 -9.38 0.00
C ILE A 157 -11.84 -8.12 0.52
N GLY A 158 -11.14 -7.23 1.21
CA GLY A 158 -11.69 -5.96 1.69
C GLY A 158 -12.15 -5.06 0.55
N ASN A 159 -11.35 -4.99 -0.52
CA ASN A 159 -11.68 -4.21 -1.70
C ASN A 159 -12.88 -4.80 -2.48
N MET A 160 -12.99 -6.14 -2.60
CA MET A 160 -14.18 -6.82 -3.20
C MET A 160 -15.45 -6.46 -2.45
N ARG A 161 -15.43 -6.58 -1.12
CA ARG A 161 -16.57 -6.23 -0.27
C ARG A 161 -16.99 -4.78 -0.50
N SER A 162 -16.07 -3.83 -0.36
CA SER A 162 -16.35 -2.40 -0.53
C SER A 162 -16.80 -2.06 -1.96
N GLY A 163 -16.24 -2.74 -2.97
CA GLY A 163 -16.64 -2.61 -4.36
C GLY A 163 -18.08 -3.03 -4.61
N MET A 164 -18.48 -4.18 -4.05
CA MET A 164 -19.86 -4.68 -4.17
C MET A 164 -20.85 -3.82 -3.38
N GLU A 165 -20.53 -3.43 -2.15
CA GLU A 165 -21.37 -2.50 -1.36
C GLU A 165 -21.64 -1.20 -2.13
N ALA A 166 -20.61 -0.61 -2.75
CA ALA A 166 -20.75 0.58 -3.57
C ALA A 166 -21.57 0.34 -4.84
N LEU A 167 -21.41 -0.82 -5.49
CA LEU A 167 -22.19 -1.19 -6.68
C LEU A 167 -23.69 -1.31 -6.34
N PHE A 168 -24.04 -2.02 -5.27
CA PHE A 168 -25.43 -2.15 -4.85
C PHE A 168 -26.05 -0.81 -4.47
N LEU A 169 -25.27 0.06 -3.81
CA LEU A 169 -25.73 1.42 -3.49
C LEU A 169 -26.01 2.21 -4.79
N TYR A 170 -25.11 2.11 -5.78
CA TYR A 170 -25.33 2.73 -7.10
C TYR A 170 -26.61 2.23 -7.77
N LEU A 171 -26.86 0.91 -7.77
CA LEU A 171 -28.07 0.34 -8.38
C LEU A 171 -29.36 0.87 -7.73
N ARG A 172 -29.32 1.29 -6.47
CA ARG A 172 -30.47 1.86 -5.76
C ARG A 172 -30.62 3.38 -5.93
N THR A 173 -29.50 4.11 -5.97
CA THR A 173 -29.49 5.58 -5.92
C THR A 173 -29.20 6.22 -7.24
N HIS A 174 -28.65 5.47 -8.22
CA HIS A 174 -28.12 5.94 -9.50
C HIS A 174 -27.07 7.08 -9.36
N ASP A 175 -26.44 7.21 -8.18
CA ASP A 175 -25.39 8.19 -7.94
C ASP A 175 -24.08 7.79 -8.62
N ARG A 176 -23.61 8.62 -9.57
CA ARG A 176 -22.36 8.41 -10.32
C ARG A 176 -21.11 8.42 -9.43
N GLY A 177 -21.13 9.10 -8.30
CA GLY A 177 -20.03 9.10 -7.33
C GLY A 177 -19.82 7.72 -6.75
N THR A 178 -20.91 7.04 -6.38
CA THR A 178 -20.90 5.68 -5.86
C THR A 178 -20.44 4.66 -6.90
N LEU A 179 -20.83 4.83 -8.18
CA LEU A 179 -20.32 4.00 -9.27
C LEU A 179 -18.79 4.17 -9.45
N LYS A 180 -18.29 5.40 -9.44
CA LYS A 180 -16.84 5.67 -9.50
C LYS A 180 -16.10 4.99 -8.36
N LYS A 181 -16.64 5.05 -7.14
CA LYS A 181 -16.08 4.36 -5.97
C LYS A 181 -15.98 2.84 -6.19
N SER A 182 -17.06 2.20 -6.66
CA SER A 182 -17.07 0.78 -6.98
C SER A 182 -15.99 0.42 -8.02
N LEU A 183 -15.97 1.17 -9.15
CA LEU A 183 -14.99 0.95 -10.20
C LEU A 183 -13.54 1.12 -9.74
N CYS A 184 -13.26 2.04 -8.79
CA CYS A 184 -11.93 2.17 -8.21
C CYS A 184 -11.50 0.88 -7.49
N TYR A 185 -12.36 0.27 -6.67
CA TYR A 185 -12.03 -0.98 -5.98
C TYR A 185 -11.77 -2.13 -6.96
N TRP A 186 -12.63 -2.29 -8.00
CA TRP A 186 -12.45 -3.35 -9.00
C TRP A 186 -11.17 -3.16 -9.83
N LYS A 187 -10.83 -1.91 -10.19
CA LYS A 187 -9.57 -1.61 -10.86
C LYS A 187 -8.35 -2.01 -10.02
N ILE A 188 -8.36 -1.72 -8.71
CA ILE A 188 -7.27 -2.11 -7.81
C ILE A 188 -7.10 -3.63 -7.73
N ILE A 189 -8.21 -4.38 -7.61
CA ILE A 189 -8.16 -5.85 -7.60
C ILE A 189 -7.58 -6.38 -8.91
N PHE A 190 -8.03 -5.82 -10.05
CA PHE A 190 -7.51 -6.18 -11.36
C PHE A 190 -6.00 -5.90 -11.48
N LEU A 191 -5.56 -4.73 -11.02
CA LEU A 191 -4.15 -4.34 -11.06
C LEU A 191 -3.28 -5.25 -10.16
N PHE A 192 -3.77 -5.61 -8.98
CA PHE A 192 -3.10 -6.58 -8.12
C PHE A 192 -2.96 -7.93 -8.82
N GLY A 193 -4.04 -8.47 -9.38
CA GLY A 193 -4.04 -9.73 -10.13
C GLY A 193 -3.12 -9.68 -11.37
N PHE A 194 -3.10 -8.55 -12.08
CA PHE A 194 -2.22 -8.33 -13.23
C PHE A 194 -0.75 -8.29 -12.80
N GLY A 195 -0.42 -7.59 -11.70
CA GLY A 195 0.91 -7.59 -11.09
C GLY A 195 1.36 -8.98 -10.68
N ALA A 196 0.46 -9.78 -10.08
CA ALA A 196 0.74 -11.17 -9.71
C ALA A 196 0.99 -12.06 -10.93
N GLY A 197 0.20 -11.91 -12.00
CA GLY A 197 0.38 -12.66 -13.24
C GLY A 197 1.73 -12.37 -13.91
N ILE A 198 2.09 -11.09 -14.04
CA ILE A 198 3.39 -10.66 -14.58
C ILE A 198 4.52 -11.13 -13.67
N GLY A 199 4.40 -10.94 -12.36
CA GLY A 199 5.40 -11.36 -11.38
C GLY A 199 5.67 -12.85 -11.42
N GLY A 200 4.61 -13.67 -11.48
CA GLY A 200 4.71 -15.10 -11.63
C GLY A 200 5.45 -15.53 -12.92
N HIS A 201 5.18 -14.85 -14.03
CA HIS A 201 5.90 -15.08 -15.29
C HIS A 201 7.37 -14.65 -15.20
N PHE A 202 7.65 -13.47 -14.66
CA PHE A 202 9.00 -12.93 -14.55
C PHE A 202 9.92 -13.78 -13.65
N VAL A 203 9.37 -14.46 -12.66
CA VAL A 203 10.13 -15.38 -11.80
C VAL A 203 10.84 -16.48 -12.62
N TYR A 204 10.20 -16.99 -13.65
CA TYR A 204 10.81 -18.02 -14.52
C TYR A 204 11.96 -17.47 -15.37
N VAL A 205 11.97 -16.17 -15.66
CA VAL A 205 12.99 -15.52 -16.50
C VAL A 205 14.11 -14.92 -15.66
N PHE A 206 13.77 -14.23 -14.57
CA PHE A 206 14.71 -13.41 -13.79
C PHE A 206 15.02 -13.97 -12.39
N GLY A 207 14.33 -15.02 -11.94
CA GLY A 207 14.53 -15.65 -10.63
C GLY A 207 14.45 -14.63 -9.48
N ALA A 208 15.48 -14.62 -8.62
CA ALA A 208 15.56 -13.72 -7.47
C ALA A 208 15.44 -12.24 -7.83
N LYS A 209 15.91 -11.84 -9.02
CA LYS A 209 15.91 -10.43 -9.48
C LYS A 209 14.53 -9.90 -9.86
N THR A 210 13.52 -10.77 -9.96
CA THR A 210 12.13 -10.36 -10.23
C THR A 210 11.63 -9.32 -9.23
N ILE A 211 12.07 -9.35 -7.98
CA ILE A 211 11.67 -8.39 -6.96
C ILE A 211 12.07 -6.95 -7.30
N TRP A 212 13.09 -6.73 -8.13
CA TRP A 212 13.52 -5.40 -8.55
C TRP A 212 12.51 -4.68 -9.45
N PHE A 213 11.64 -5.43 -10.16
CA PHE A 213 10.51 -4.81 -10.87
C PHE A 213 9.51 -4.19 -9.89
N SER A 214 9.33 -4.81 -8.71
CA SER A 214 8.57 -4.20 -7.62
C SER A 214 9.23 -2.90 -7.14
N CYS A 215 10.55 -2.89 -6.95
CA CYS A 215 11.28 -1.66 -6.60
C CYS A 215 11.08 -0.56 -7.65
N ALA A 216 11.10 -0.88 -8.95
CA ALA A 216 10.87 0.07 -10.02
C ALA A 216 9.45 0.67 -9.97
N LEU A 217 8.42 -0.16 -9.75
CA LEU A 217 7.04 0.30 -9.58
C LEU A 217 6.88 1.23 -8.37
N LEU A 218 7.49 0.86 -7.23
CA LEU A 218 7.46 1.67 -6.02
C LEU A 218 8.22 2.98 -6.17
N LEU A 219 9.35 3.00 -6.91
CA LEU A 219 10.07 4.23 -7.24
C LEU A 219 9.21 5.19 -8.04
N VAL A 220 8.45 4.71 -9.02
CA VAL A 220 7.50 5.56 -9.75
C VAL A 220 6.46 6.14 -8.80
N GLY A 221 5.87 5.32 -7.92
CA GLY A 221 4.93 5.77 -6.87
C GLY A 221 5.56 6.82 -5.95
N PHE A 222 6.81 6.63 -5.57
CA PHE A 222 7.59 7.55 -4.73
C PHE A 222 7.77 8.92 -5.39
N PHE A 223 8.22 8.96 -6.64
CA PHE A 223 8.40 10.23 -7.37
C PHE A 223 7.07 10.94 -7.63
N LEU A 224 5.99 10.21 -7.90
CA LEU A 224 4.66 10.81 -8.05
C LEU A 224 4.19 11.54 -6.79
N MET A 225 4.63 11.11 -5.61
CA MET A 225 4.30 11.80 -4.36
C MET A 225 5.01 13.17 -4.25
N PHE A 226 6.24 13.31 -4.76
CA PHE A 226 6.96 14.59 -4.76
C PHE A 226 6.39 15.62 -5.75
N ILE A 227 6.04 15.18 -6.95
CA ILE A 227 5.60 16.10 -8.01
C ILE A 227 4.36 16.91 -7.61
N LYS A 228 3.51 16.34 -6.79
CA LYS A 228 2.28 17.03 -6.39
C LYS A 228 2.42 17.85 -5.10
N GLU A 229 3.34 17.50 -4.23
CA GLU A 229 3.69 18.38 -3.10
C GLU A 229 4.16 19.75 -3.65
N GLU A 230 5.01 19.78 -4.67
CA GLU A 230 5.44 21.02 -5.35
C GLU A 230 4.28 21.77 -6.01
N ILE A 231 3.32 21.08 -6.62
CA ILE A 231 2.17 21.72 -7.29
C ILE A 231 1.21 22.32 -6.24
N GLU A 232 0.93 21.61 -5.14
CA GLU A 232 0.06 22.10 -4.07
C GLU A 232 0.68 23.33 -3.36
N GLU A 233 2.00 23.33 -3.09
CA GLU A 233 2.72 24.49 -2.54
C GLU A 233 2.67 25.70 -3.48
N HIS A 234 2.80 25.49 -4.79
CA HIS A 234 2.68 26.56 -5.80
C HIS A 234 1.25 27.12 -5.88
N GLU A 235 0.22 26.27 -5.82
CA GLU A 235 -1.18 26.72 -5.85
C GLU A 235 -1.55 27.50 -4.59
N GLU A 236 -1.15 27.04 -3.39
CA GLU A 236 -1.35 27.75 -2.14
C GLU A 236 -0.64 29.11 -2.11
N MET A 237 0.57 29.16 -2.62
CA MET A 237 1.33 30.41 -2.73
C MET A 237 0.65 31.40 -3.69
N HIS A 238 0.13 30.93 -4.84
CA HIS A 238 -0.62 31.76 -5.78
C HIS A 238 -1.94 32.29 -5.19
N GLU A 239 -2.68 31.47 -4.45
CA GLU A 239 -3.91 31.90 -3.77
C GLU A 239 -3.62 32.94 -2.68
N GLN A 240 -2.54 32.75 -1.91
CA GLN A 240 -2.13 33.74 -0.89
C GLN A 240 -1.73 35.08 -1.53
N LEU A 241 -1.00 35.07 -2.63
CA LEU A 241 -0.60 36.27 -3.36
C LEU A 241 -1.82 37.01 -3.97
N GLN A 242 -2.78 36.28 -4.52
CA GLN A 242 -4.03 36.87 -5.03
C GLN A 242 -4.92 37.42 -3.91
N GLY A 243 -4.95 36.78 -2.75
CA GLY A 243 -5.66 37.26 -1.56
C GLY A 243 -5.08 38.54 -0.95
N ILE A 244 -3.77 38.79 -1.16
CA ILE A 244 -3.07 40.03 -0.73
C ILE A 244 -3.26 41.15 -1.77
N ALA A 245 -3.26 40.83 -3.07
CA ALA A 245 -3.43 41.79 -4.14
C ALA A 245 -4.89 42.31 -4.31
N GLY A 246 -5.86 41.61 -3.74
CA GLY A 246 -7.29 41.98 -3.78
C GLY A 246 -7.78 42.76 -2.55
N LYS A 247 -6.87 43.18 -1.66
CA LYS A 247 -7.13 44.09 -0.53
C LYS A 247 -6.45 45.43 -0.74
#